data_af0228ceda30bc237e218557bf9cabb9
#
_entry.id   af0228ceda30bc237e218557bf9cabb9
#
_cell.length_a   1.000
_cell.length_b   1.000
_cell.length_c   1.000
_cell.angle_alpha   90.00
_cell.angle_beta   90.00
_cell.angle_gamma   90.00
#
_symmetry.space_group_name_H-M   'P 1'
#
loop_
_entity.id
_entity.type
_entity.pdbx_description
1 polymer ?
#
loop_
_entity_poly.entity_id
_entity_poly.type
_entity_poly.pdbx_seq_one_letter_code
_entity_poly.pdbx_strand_id
1 'polypeptide(L)'
;MKKVLHELYYNLKHPSSFSSPYVLYKAAKNLIPGITLKQVKDYLSSQKTYVVHKQSRHRFPRRKVITSGIDYQWESDLAVLDSLSRYNKGYKYLLMIICSFSRFLFVIPTKSKTASAIAKAFEKVFTERSPRFIASDRGGEFIGRPVQNLFVKYNIKHFVLQGQPKCSIVERCIRSFKNIVFKYFTANNTLKYIDSLQDLVSTYNKRYHRTLKMSPSQVNKKNEKKLWRQLYGEYLKKQTKGKSKKFVPGDLVVISKKRKPFSKSYLPQWIDDRYMIVDELNTNPPVWRIMDIETQEILKPRFYFHELQKVFL
;
A
#
# COMPACT_ATOMS: atom_id res chain seq x y z
N MET A 1 -22.35 27.35 -25.26
CA MET A 1 -21.13 26.60 -24.97
C MET A 1 -21.43 25.15 -24.53
N LYS A 2 -22.06 24.88 -23.38
CA LYS A 2 -22.27 23.48 -22.87
C LYS A 2 -23.03 22.61 -23.90
N LYS A 3 -24.09 23.10 -24.53
CA LYS A 3 -24.86 22.35 -25.55
C LYS A 3 -23.99 21.92 -26.76
N VAL A 4 -23.17 22.85 -27.29
CA VAL A 4 -22.29 22.57 -28.43
C VAL A 4 -21.20 21.54 -28.04
N LEU A 5 -20.58 21.69 -26.86
CA LEU A 5 -19.61 20.70 -26.37
C LEU A 5 -20.23 19.34 -26.17
N HIS A 6 -21.49 19.28 -25.69
CA HIS A 6 -22.23 18.04 -25.53
C HIS A 6 -22.45 17.33 -26.85
N GLU A 7 -22.93 18.07 -27.85
CA GLU A 7 -23.15 17.52 -29.18
C GLU A 7 -21.86 17.03 -29.82
N LEU A 8 -20.80 17.83 -29.80
CA LEU A 8 -19.48 17.43 -30.31
C LEU A 8 -18.91 16.17 -29.59
N TYR A 9 -19.21 16.01 -28.30
CA TYR A 9 -18.62 14.92 -27.50
C TYR A 9 -19.43 13.63 -27.60
N TYR A 10 -20.75 13.68 -27.70
CA TYR A 10 -21.62 12.50 -27.69
C TYR A 10 -22.14 12.07 -29.06
N ASN A 11 -22.04 12.93 -30.08
CA ASN A 11 -22.47 12.58 -31.41
C ASN A 11 -21.45 11.65 -32.10
N LEU A 12 -21.82 10.36 -32.23
CA LEU A 12 -20.96 9.33 -32.84
C LEU A 12 -20.54 9.61 -34.28
N LYS A 13 -21.28 10.45 -34.98
CA LYS A 13 -20.94 10.85 -36.36
C LYS A 13 -19.87 11.95 -36.39
N HIS A 14 -19.55 12.58 -35.26
CA HIS A 14 -18.55 13.64 -35.20
C HIS A 14 -17.17 13.07 -34.81
N PRO A 15 -16.07 13.48 -35.51
CA PRO A 15 -14.72 12.97 -35.24
C PRO A 15 -14.18 13.22 -33.82
N SER A 16 -14.75 14.19 -33.09
CA SER A 16 -14.39 14.48 -31.70
C SER A 16 -15.19 13.70 -30.66
N SER A 17 -16.05 12.74 -31.09
CA SER A 17 -16.84 11.93 -30.18
C SER A 17 -15.93 11.15 -29.22
N PHE A 18 -16.23 11.21 -27.91
CA PHE A 18 -15.48 10.57 -26.82
C PHE A 18 -13.96 10.80 -26.86
N SER A 19 -13.52 11.87 -27.50
CA SER A 19 -12.11 12.17 -27.71
C SER A 19 -11.44 12.80 -26.47
N SER A 20 -10.13 13.03 -26.57
CA SER A 20 -9.37 13.74 -25.54
C SER A 20 -9.79 15.22 -25.45
N PRO A 21 -9.54 15.88 -24.28
CA PRO A 21 -9.88 17.31 -24.12
C PRO A 21 -9.30 18.22 -25.22
N TYR A 22 -8.11 17.87 -25.71
CA TYR A 22 -7.45 18.67 -26.74
C TYR A 22 -8.12 18.53 -28.11
N VAL A 23 -8.54 17.32 -28.48
CA VAL A 23 -9.26 17.09 -29.77
C VAL A 23 -10.63 17.78 -29.75
N LEU A 24 -11.38 17.63 -28.62
CA LEU A 24 -12.65 18.32 -28.43
C LEU A 24 -12.47 19.86 -28.47
N TYR A 25 -11.41 20.37 -27.82
CA TYR A 25 -11.07 21.79 -27.86
C TYR A 25 -10.84 22.29 -29.29
N LYS A 26 -10.07 21.55 -30.10
CA LYS A 26 -9.83 21.92 -31.51
C LYS A 26 -11.13 21.99 -32.32
N ALA A 27 -12.01 21.00 -32.13
CA ALA A 27 -13.31 20.99 -32.80
C ALA A 27 -14.21 22.16 -32.34
N ALA A 28 -14.25 22.39 -31.02
CA ALA A 28 -15.06 23.48 -30.46
C ALA A 28 -14.57 24.89 -30.83
N LYS A 29 -13.26 25.08 -31.03
CA LYS A 29 -12.68 26.38 -31.37
C LYS A 29 -13.24 26.98 -32.65
N ASN A 30 -13.61 26.14 -33.60
CA ASN A 30 -14.20 26.57 -34.86
C ASN A 30 -15.67 27.02 -34.72
N LEU A 31 -16.36 26.58 -33.67
CA LEU A 31 -17.80 26.82 -33.44
C LEU A 31 -18.06 27.80 -32.31
N ILE A 32 -17.11 27.98 -31.40
CA ILE A 32 -17.23 28.82 -30.20
C ILE A 32 -16.03 29.76 -30.15
N PRO A 33 -16.14 31.02 -30.62
CA PRO A 33 -15.07 32.00 -30.50
C PRO A 33 -14.65 32.21 -29.05
N GLY A 34 -13.34 32.26 -28.79
CA GLY A 34 -12.79 32.54 -27.47
C GLY A 34 -12.83 31.38 -26.48
N ILE A 35 -13.30 30.19 -26.87
CA ILE A 35 -13.26 29.02 -25.96
C ILE A 35 -11.82 28.66 -25.56
N THR A 36 -11.62 28.29 -24.30
CA THR A 36 -10.32 27.88 -23.76
C THR A 36 -10.28 26.37 -23.48
N LEU A 37 -9.08 25.81 -23.57
CA LEU A 37 -8.88 24.41 -23.21
C LEU A 37 -9.28 24.11 -21.73
N LYS A 38 -9.17 25.10 -20.85
CA LYS A 38 -9.60 24.99 -19.45
C LYS A 38 -11.12 24.77 -19.38
N GLN A 39 -11.91 25.58 -20.06
CA GLN A 39 -13.37 25.46 -20.11
C GLN A 39 -13.81 24.09 -20.65
N VAL A 40 -13.11 23.55 -21.68
CA VAL A 40 -13.40 22.21 -22.20
C VAL A 40 -13.06 21.12 -21.17
N LYS A 41 -11.94 21.25 -20.44
CA LYS A 41 -11.59 20.33 -19.34
C LYS A 41 -12.59 20.39 -18.20
N ASP A 42 -13.04 21.58 -17.82
CA ASP A 42 -14.04 21.78 -16.76
C ASP A 42 -15.38 21.16 -17.19
N TYR A 43 -15.80 21.38 -18.44
CA TYR A 43 -16.98 20.71 -19.00
C TYR A 43 -16.84 19.17 -18.94
N LEU A 44 -15.74 18.61 -19.45
CA LEU A 44 -15.52 17.15 -19.43
C LEU A 44 -15.46 16.59 -18.00
N SER A 45 -14.96 17.35 -17.03
CA SER A 45 -14.93 16.94 -15.63
C SER A 45 -16.32 16.92 -14.98
N SER A 46 -17.35 17.49 -15.61
CA SER A 46 -18.76 17.34 -15.22
C SER A 46 -19.43 16.13 -15.92
N GLN A 47 -18.80 15.54 -16.93
CA GLN A 47 -19.37 14.43 -17.70
C GLN A 47 -18.99 13.08 -17.09
N LYS A 48 -19.99 12.33 -16.59
CA LYS A 48 -19.81 11.01 -15.99
C LYS A 48 -18.96 10.09 -16.86
N THR A 49 -19.31 9.98 -18.16
CA THR A 49 -18.59 9.13 -19.11
C THR A 49 -17.09 9.43 -19.17
N TYR A 50 -16.72 10.70 -19.20
CA TYR A 50 -15.31 11.10 -19.22
C TYR A 50 -14.62 10.80 -17.87
N VAL A 51 -15.29 11.13 -16.76
CA VAL A 51 -14.73 11.01 -15.41
C VAL A 51 -14.39 9.56 -15.07
N VAL A 52 -15.34 8.62 -15.29
CA VAL A 52 -15.14 7.21 -14.90
C VAL A 52 -14.11 6.46 -15.75
N HIS A 53 -13.86 6.94 -16.99
CA HIS A 53 -12.88 6.34 -17.90
C HIS A 53 -11.52 7.05 -17.93
N LYS A 54 -11.36 8.16 -17.22
CA LYS A 54 -10.08 8.83 -17.13
C LYS A 54 -9.03 7.93 -16.49
N GLN A 55 -7.82 7.91 -17.07
CA GLN A 55 -6.72 7.07 -16.59
C GLN A 55 -6.33 7.41 -15.14
N SER A 56 -6.36 6.41 -14.26
CA SER A 56 -5.93 6.55 -12.87
C SER A 56 -4.45 6.22 -12.73
N ARG A 57 -3.75 6.95 -11.86
CA ARG A 57 -2.32 6.73 -11.60
C ARG A 57 -2.15 5.82 -10.39
N HIS A 58 -1.80 4.57 -10.61
CA HIS A 58 -1.61 3.59 -9.54
C HIS A 58 -0.21 3.61 -8.89
N ARG A 59 0.80 4.13 -9.61
CA ARG A 59 2.18 4.24 -9.09
C ARG A 59 2.49 5.67 -8.72
N PHE A 60 2.53 5.95 -7.44
CA PHE A 60 2.85 7.27 -6.88
C PHE A 60 3.53 7.14 -5.51
N PRO A 61 4.28 8.16 -5.06
CA PRO A 61 4.87 8.17 -3.73
C PRO A 61 3.80 8.05 -2.64
N ARG A 62 4.05 7.15 -1.67
CA ARG A 62 3.20 7.00 -0.49
C ARG A 62 4.00 7.32 0.77
N ARG A 63 3.33 7.55 1.88
CA ARG A 63 3.97 7.81 3.16
C ARG A 63 4.88 6.65 3.56
N LYS A 64 6.04 6.99 4.10
CA LYS A 64 6.96 6.00 4.65
C LYS A 64 6.52 5.58 6.06
N VAL A 65 6.74 4.32 6.39
CA VAL A 65 6.74 3.86 7.78
C VAL A 65 8.04 4.34 8.42
N ILE A 66 7.93 5.22 9.42
CA ILE A 66 9.06 5.77 10.18
C ILE A 66 9.06 5.12 11.54
N THR A 67 10.20 4.56 11.92
CA THR A 67 10.38 3.91 13.22
C THR A 67 11.55 4.58 13.95
N SER A 68 11.51 4.57 15.28
CA SER A 68 12.54 5.22 16.11
C SER A 68 13.89 4.49 16.09
N GLY A 69 13.90 3.20 15.77
CA GLY A 69 15.13 2.40 15.72
C GLY A 69 14.88 0.90 15.70
N ILE A 70 15.92 0.16 16.06
CA ILE A 70 15.89 -1.30 16.16
C ILE A 70 14.86 -1.71 17.22
N ASP A 71 14.04 -2.71 16.91
CA ASP A 71 13.00 -3.29 17.79
C ASP A 71 11.92 -2.31 18.27
N TYR A 72 11.87 -1.13 17.69
CA TYR A 72 10.78 -0.22 17.97
C TYR A 72 9.46 -0.72 17.38
N GLN A 73 9.48 -1.16 16.13
CA GLN A 73 8.31 -1.69 15.43
C GLN A 73 8.68 -2.87 14.54
N TRP A 74 7.89 -3.94 14.66
CA TRP A 74 7.94 -5.07 13.74
C TRP A 74 6.65 -5.18 12.94
N GLU A 75 6.72 -5.80 11.77
CA GLU A 75 5.56 -6.24 11.00
C GLU A 75 5.54 -7.76 10.95
N SER A 76 4.35 -8.36 11.00
CA SER A 76 4.15 -9.80 10.89
C SER A 76 3.05 -10.15 9.91
N ASP A 77 3.22 -11.27 9.23
CA ASP A 77 2.25 -11.84 8.30
C ASP A 77 2.52 -13.33 8.09
N LEU A 78 1.55 -14.08 7.56
CA LEU A 78 1.67 -15.50 7.27
C LEU A 78 1.92 -15.75 5.78
N ALA A 79 3.05 -16.38 5.48
CA ALA A 79 3.29 -16.91 4.15
C ALA A 79 2.68 -18.31 4.04
N VAL A 80 1.67 -18.46 3.18
CA VAL A 80 1.01 -19.74 2.92
C VAL A 80 1.84 -20.57 1.95
N LEU A 81 2.14 -21.82 2.31
CA LEU A 81 2.87 -22.84 1.54
C LEU A 81 2.17 -24.21 1.66
N ASP A 82 0.85 -24.22 1.75
CA ASP A 82 0.05 -25.41 2.00
C ASP A 82 0.29 -26.53 0.97
N SER A 83 0.40 -26.19 -0.31
CA SER A 83 0.71 -27.14 -1.39
C SER A 83 2.04 -27.88 -1.22
N LEU A 84 2.97 -27.33 -0.43
CA LEU A 84 4.29 -27.90 -0.15
C LEU A 84 4.32 -28.71 1.17
N SER A 85 3.22 -28.75 1.92
CA SER A 85 3.19 -29.33 3.29
C SER A 85 3.60 -30.80 3.31
N ARG A 86 3.20 -31.60 2.31
CA ARG A 86 3.57 -33.03 2.17
C ARG A 86 5.06 -33.28 2.12
N TYR A 87 5.84 -32.34 1.56
CA TYR A 87 7.31 -32.44 1.49
C TYR A 87 7.99 -31.85 2.72
N ASN A 88 7.26 -31.13 3.57
CA ASN A 88 7.81 -30.33 4.64
C ASN A 88 7.21 -30.66 6.02
N LYS A 89 7.12 -31.95 6.34
CA LYS A 89 6.69 -32.47 7.68
C LYS A 89 5.32 -31.93 8.12
N GLY A 90 4.43 -31.62 7.16
CA GLY A 90 3.09 -31.08 7.42
C GLY A 90 3.05 -29.58 7.75
N TYR A 91 4.16 -28.84 7.64
CA TYR A 91 4.16 -27.39 7.81
C TYR A 91 3.51 -26.71 6.62
N LYS A 92 2.46 -25.93 6.89
CA LYS A 92 1.61 -25.24 5.90
C LYS A 92 1.89 -23.75 5.82
N TYR A 93 2.35 -23.16 6.91
CA TYR A 93 2.51 -21.71 7.04
C TYR A 93 3.89 -21.39 7.58
N LEU A 94 4.42 -20.23 7.16
CA LEU A 94 5.59 -19.60 7.76
C LEU A 94 5.13 -18.29 8.40
N LEU A 95 5.25 -18.17 9.72
CA LEU A 95 5.10 -16.88 10.39
C LEU A 95 6.34 -16.05 10.07
N MET A 96 6.15 -14.99 9.29
CA MET A 96 7.18 -14.04 8.90
C MET A 96 7.10 -12.83 9.82
N ILE A 97 8.18 -12.50 10.50
CA ILE A 97 8.28 -11.37 11.42
C ILE A 97 9.50 -10.55 11.00
N ILE A 98 9.31 -9.28 10.71
CA ILE A 98 10.39 -8.41 10.23
C ILE A 98 10.49 -7.13 11.07
N CYS A 99 11.70 -6.80 11.51
CA CYS A 99 11.95 -5.48 12.09
C CYS A 99 11.80 -4.39 11.05
N SER A 100 10.89 -3.45 11.26
CA SER A 100 10.60 -2.38 10.29
C SER A 100 11.76 -1.41 10.09
N PHE A 101 12.73 -1.34 11.01
CA PHE A 101 13.95 -0.54 10.88
C PHE A 101 15.07 -1.31 10.20
N SER A 102 15.54 -2.40 10.82
CA SER A 102 16.72 -3.15 10.38
C SER A 102 16.44 -4.11 9.22
N ARG A 103 15.17 -4.37 8.89
CA ARG A 103 14.76 -5.41 7.94
C ARG A 103 15.19 -6.82 8.35
N PHE A 104 15.61 -7.02 9.59
CA PHE A 104 15.97 -8.33 10.12
C PHE A 104 14.72 -9.21 10.18
N LEU A 105 14.85 -10.41 9.63
CA LEU A 105 13.75 -11.35 9.44
C LEU A 105 13.87 -12.54 10.40
N PHE A 106 12.74 -12.87 11.04
CA PHE A 106 12.52 -14.15 11.72
C PHE A 106 11.46 -14.93 10.96
N VAL A 107 11.65 -16.26 10.86
CA VAL A 107 10.69 -17.15 10.18
C VAL A 107 10.47 -18.38 11.04
N ILE A 108 9.24 -18.59 11.46
CA ILE A 108 8.84 -19.76 12.28
C ILE A 108 7.83 -20.58 11.50
N PRO A 109 8.11 -21.87 11.21
CA PRO A 109 7.17 -22.74 10.52
C PRO A 109 6.04 -23.17 11.47
N THR A 110 4.80 -23.19 10.97
CA THR A 110 3.63 -23.66 11.70
C THR A 110 2.78 -24.59 10.84
N LYS A 111 2.17 -25.60 11.49
CA LYS A 111 1.25 -26.53 10.84
C LYS A 111 -0.17 -25.96 10.74
N SER A 112 -0.51 -25.05 11.63
CA SER A 112 -1.82 -24.43 11.75
C SER A 112 -1.69 -22.92 11.85
N LYS A 113 -2.74 -22.20 11.40
CA LYS A 113 -2.89 -20.76 11.56
C LYS A 113 -3.80 -20.36 12.72
N THR A 114 -4.10 -21.27 13.65
CA THR A 114 -4.86 -20.93 14.86
C THR A 114 -4.09 -19.93 15.72
N ALA A 115 -4.81 -19.05 16.42
CA ALA A 115 -4.18 -18.05 17.29
C ALA A 115 -3.26 -18.69 18.35
N SER A 116 -3.59 -19.88 18.84
CA SER A 116 -2.74 -20.63 19.79
C SER A 116 -1.41 -21.08 19.15
N ALA A 117 -1.45 -21.60 17.91
CA ALA A 117 -0.23 -22.00 17.21
C ALA A 117 0.66 -20.79 16.87
N ILE A 118 0.04 -19.68 16.50
CA ILE A 118 0.75 -18.42 16.18
C ILE A 118 1.34 -17.80 17.46
N ALA A 119 0.63 -17.84 18.59
CA ALA A 119 1.19 -17.39 19.86
C ALA A 119 2.45 -18.17 20.24
N LYS A 120 2.43 -19.52 20.15
CA LYS A 120 3.61 -20.36 20.38
C LYS A 120 4.76 -20.06 19.42
N ALA A 121 4.44 -19.69 18.17
CA ALA A 121 5.46 -19.31 17.19
C ALA A 121 6.08 -17.95 17.51
N PHE A 122 5.29 -16.95 17.93
CA PHE A 122 5.80 -15.66 18.39
C PHE A 122 6.65 -15.82 19.66
N GLU A 123 6.23 -16.64 20.61
CA GLU A 123 6.93 -16.82 21.88
C GLU A 123 8.37 -17.31 21.67
N LYS A 124 8.61 -18.19 20.69
CA LYS A 124 9.97 -18.63 20.31
C LYS A 124 10.89 -17.46 19.91
N VAL A 125 10.35 -16.40 19.33
CA VAL A 125 11.12 -15.23 18.95
C VAL A 125 11.23 -14.25 20.12
N PHE A 126 10.15 -14.07 20.89
CA PHE A 126 10.13 -13.08 21.97
C PHE A 126 10.97 -13.46 23.17
N THR A 127 11.29 -14.74 23.36
CA THR A 127 12.25 -15.17 24.37
C THR A 127 13.67 -14.65 24.13
N GLU A 128 14.03 -14.44 22.87
CA GLU A 128 15.35 -13.93 22.50
C GLU A 128 15.32 -12.41 22.26
N ARG A 129 14.25 -11.93 21.60
CA ARG A 129 14.15 -10.54 21.17
C ARG A 129 12.68 -10.16 20.94
N SER A 130 12.25 -9.02 21.47
CA SER A 130 10.87 -8.53 21.34
C SER A 130 10.82 -7.07 20.91
N PRO A 131 9.78 -6.65 20.18
CA PRO A 131 9.58 -5.26 19.77
C PRO A 131 8.76 -4.49 20.81
N ARG A 132 8.81 -3.16 20.75
CA ARG A 132 7.83 -2.31 21.46
C ARG A 132 6.46 -2.34 20.80
N PHE A 133 6.42 -2.39 19.47
CA PHE A 133 5.20 -2.40 18.68
C PHE A 133 5.24 -3.50 17.64
N ILE A 134 4.10 -4.16 17.41
CA ILE A 134 3.93 -5.08 16.31
C ILE A 134 2.72 -4.69 15.47
N ALA A 135 2.89 -4.73 14.16
CA ALA A 135 1.82 -4.46 13.20
C ALA A 135 1.47 -5.74 12.44
N SER A 136 0.19 -6.05 12.32
CA SER A 136 -0.30 -7.12 11.46
C SER A 136 -1.54 -6.65 10.68
N ASP A 137 -2.02 -7.49 9.79
CA ASP A 137 -3.35 -7.32 9.26
C ASP A 137 -4.43 -7.76 10.28
N ARG A 138 -5.71 -7.69 9.88
CA ARG A 138 -6.84 -8.08 10.73
C ARG A 138 -7.14 -9.59 10.66
N GLY A 139 -6.13 -10.42 10.46
CA GLY A 139 -6.30 -11.87 10.48
C GLY A 139 -6.72 -12.38 11.87
N GLY A 140 -7.68 -13.31 11.94
CA GLY A 140 -8.14 -13.89 13.20
C GLY A 140 -7.01 -14.53 14.02
N GLU A 141 -5.99 -15.02 13.34
CA GLU A 141 -4.78 -15.59 13.90
C GLU A 141 -3.96 -14.60 14.73
N PHE A 142 -3.99 -13.30 14.38
CA PHE A 142 -3.25 -12.24 15.09
C PHE A 142 -4.08 -11.53 16.15
N ILE A 143 -5.41 -11.43 15.96
CA ILE A 143 -6.31 -10.76 16.91
C ILE A 143 -6.88 -11.70 17.97
N GLY A 144 -6.66 -13.01 17.84
CA GLY A 144 -7.14 -14.01 18.79
C GLY A 144 -6.55 -13.86 20.18
N ARG A 145 -7.34 -14.17 21.23
CA ARG A 145 -6.94 -14.04 22.64
C ARG A 145 -5.55 -14.60 22.99
N PRO A 146 -5.14 -15.81 22.53
CA PRO A 146 -3.83 -16.34 22.85
C PRO A 146 -2.67 -15.43 22.42
N VAL A 147 -2.77 -14.81 21.25
CA VAL A 147 -1.76 -13.88 20.75
C VAL A 147 -1.80 -12.56 21.51
N GLN A 148 -3.00 -12.03 21.78
CA GLN A 148 -3.14 -10.79 22.54
C GLN A 148 -2.60 -10.94 23.98
N ASN A 149 -2.86 -12.05 24.64
CA ASN A 149 -2.32 -12.35 25.99
C ASN A 149 -0.79 -12.43 25.94
N LEU A 150 -0.21 -13.03 24.90
CA LEU A 150 1.23 -13.08 24.72
C LEU A 150 1.81 -11.67 24.52
N PHE A 151 1.17 -10.81 23.73
CA PHE A 151 1.63 -9.44 23.55
C PHE A 151 1.59 -8.64 24.85
N VAL A 152 0.55 -8.83 25.67
CA VAL A 152 0.49 -8.25 27.02
C VAL A 152 1.64 -8.76 27.90
N LYS A 153 1.89 -10.08 27.93
CA LYS A 153 2.99 -10.70 28.69
C LYS A 153 4.35 -10.06 28.39
N TYR A 154 4.61 -9.74 27.11
CA TYR A 154 5.88 -9.13 26.65
C TYR A 154 5.82 -7.60 26.54
N ASN A 155 4.76 -6.94 27.05
CA ASN A 155 4.55 -5.50 26.97
C ASN A 155 4.63 -4.95 25.54
N ILE A 156 4.09 -5.68 24.57
CA ILE A 156 4.07 -5.34 23.15
C ILE A 156 2.72 -4.71 22.80
N LYS A 157 2.74 -3.53 22.19
CA LYS A 157 1.51 -2.90 21.66
C LYS A 157 1.24 -3.36 20.25
N HIS A 158 0.04 -3.92 20.01
CA HIS A 158 -0.38 -4.42 18.71
C HIS A 158 -1.15 -3.37 17.91
N PHE A 159 -0.75 -3.16 16.66
CA PHE A 159 -1.47 -2.32 15.69
C PHE A 159 -2.05 -3.18 14.59
N VAL A 160 -3.36 -3.14 14.45
CA VAL A 160 -4.06 -3.75 13.30
C VAL A 160 -4.15 -2.71 12.20
N LEU A 161 -3.41 -2.93 11.11
CA LEU A 161 -3.43 -2.03 9.97
C LEU A 161 -4.68 -2.27 9.12
N GLN A 162 -5.46 -1.20 8.91
CA GLN A 162 -6.64 -1.19 8.04
C GLN A 162 -6.33 -0.39 6.77
N GLY A 163 -6.87 -0.84 5.64
CA GLY A 163 -6.64 -0.18 4.35
C GLY A 163 -5.51 -0.81 3.52
N GLN A 164 -5.05 -0.12 2.48
CA GLN A 164 -3.92 -0.56 1.64
C GLN A 164 -2.93 0.59 1.41
N PRO A 165 -1.62 0.30 1.33
CA PRO A 165 -1.01 -1.01 1.61
C PRO A 165 -1.03 -1.31 3.11
N LYS A 166 -1.35 -2.55 3.48
CA LYS A 166 -1.32 -3.01 4.88
C LYS A 166 0.15 -3.11 5.36
N CYS A 167 0.61 -4.26 5.80
CA CYS A 167 1.98 -4.53 6.25
C CYS A 167 2.97 -4.59 5.07
N SER A 168 3.25 -3.46 4.42
CA SER A 168 3.97 -3.42 3.13
C SER A 168 5.43 -3.88 3.21
N ILE A 169 6.05 -3.81 4.38
CA ILE A 169 7.43 -4.23 4.58
C ILE A 169 7.50 -5.75 4.62
N VAL A 170 6.65 -6.40 5.42
CA VAL A 170 6.61 -7.86 5.49
C VAL A 170 6.06 -8.49 4.21
N GLU A 171 5.07 -7.90 3.54
CA GLU A 171 4.58 -8.37 2.23
C GLU A 171 5.71 -8.42 1.18
N ARG A 172 6.51 -7.36 1.11
CA ARG A 172 7.69 -7.33 0.24
C ARG A 172 8.74 -8.34 0.67
N CYS A 173 8.93 -8.51 1.97
CA CYS A 173 9.85 -9.50 2.54
C CYS A 173 9.43 -10.92 2.15
N ILE A 174 8.15 -11.27 2.30
CA ILE A 174 7.58 -12.57 1.90
C ILE A 174 7.92 -12.87 0.43
N ARG A 175 7.70 -11.90 -0.45
CA ARG A 175 8.05 -12.06 -1.89
C ARG A 175 9.53 -12.33 -2.08
N SER A 176 10.39 -11.57 -1.42
CA SER A 176 11.84 -11.71 -1.54
C SER A 176 12.33 -13.03 -0.96
N PHE A 177 11.78 -13.47 0.17
CA PHE A 177 12.12 -14.72 0.81
C PHE A 177 11.63 -15.93 -0.02
N LYS A 178 10.37 -15.92 -0.48
CA LYS A 178 9.86 -16.96 -1.40
C LYS A 178 10.75 -17.08 -2.63
N ASN A 179 11.25 -15.98 -3.18
CA ASN A 179 12.18 -16.01 -4.34
C ASN A 179 13.49 -16.73 -4.02
N ILE A 180 14.00 -16.64 -2.78
CA ILE A 180 15.17 -17.41 -2.33
C ILE A 180 14.81 -18.89 -2.22
N VAL A 181 13.70 -19.23 -1.57
CA VAL A 181 13.22 -20.60 -1.37
C VAL A 181 12.99 -21.31 -2.71
N PHE A 182 12.32 -20.65 -3.66
CA PHE A 182 12.05 -21.26 -4.97
C PHE A 182 13.30 -21.43 -5.83
N LYS A 183 14.29 -20.53 -5.72
CA LYS A 183 15.60 -20.74 -6.34
C LYS A 183 16.36 -21.91 -5.71
N TYR A 184 16.26 -22.06 -4.39
CA TYR A 184 16.82 -23.22 -3.70
C TYR A 184 16.16 -24.52 -4.20
N PHE A 185 14.84 -24.54 -4.41
CA PHE A 185 14.15 -25.71 -4.99
C PHE A 185 14.69 -26.07 -6.38
N THR A 186 14.85 -25.09 -7.25
CA THR A 186 15.38 -25.32 -8.60
C THR A 186 16.83 -25.83 -8.56
N ALA A 187 17.67 -25.21 -7.72
CA ALA A 187 19.08 -25.56 -7.63
C ALA A 187 19.33 -26.98 -7.08
N ASN A 188 18.46 -27.43 -6.17
CA ASN A 188 18.61 -28.73 -5.51
C ASN A 188 17.61 -29.79 -5.99
N ASN A 189 16.83 -29.49 -7.01
CA ASN A 189 15.76 -30.35 -7.55
C ASN A 189 14.88 -30.94 -6.43
N THR A 190 14.39 -30.08 -5.53
CA THR A 190 13.64 -30.47 -4.34
C THR A 190 12.50 -29.50 -4.07
N LEU A 191 11.47 -29.94 -3.34
CA LEU A 191 10.43 -29.07 -2.76
C LEU A 191 10.51 -29.02 -1.24
N LYS A 192 11.59 -29.57 -0.66
CA LYS A 192 11.81 -29.64 0.77
C LYS A 192 12.66 -28.45 1.22
N TYR A 193 12.10 -27.59 2.07
CA TYR A 193 12.78 -26.41 2.61
C TYR A 193 12.98 -26.44 4.12
N ILE A 194 12.19 -27.26 4.82
CA ILE A 194 12.05 -27.17 6.26
C ILE A 194 13.38 -27.41 7.01
N ASP A 195 14.20 -28.33 6.53
CA ASP A 195 15.47 -28.67 7.18
C ASP A 195 16.54 -27.58 6.93
N SER A 196 16.43 -26.84 5.81
CA SER A 196 17.32 -25.72 5.45
C SER A 196 16.72 -24.34 5.76
N LEU A 197 15.58 -24.30 6.48
CA LEU A 197 14.82 -23.04 6.65
C LEU A 197 15.69 -21.95 7.32
N GLN A 198 16.42 -22.28 8.37
CA GLN A 198 17.23 -21.30 9.09
C GLN A 198 18.45 -20.81 8.28
N ASP A 199 19.00 -21.65 7.41
CA ASP A 199 20.06 -21.25 6.48
C ASP A 199 19.53 -20.29 5.42
N LEU A 200 18.30 -20.53 4.91
CA LEU A 200 17.63 -19.63 3.98
C LEU A 200 17.30 -18.28 4.66
N VAL A 201 16.90 -18.27 5.92
CA VAL A 201 16.69 -17.04 6.72
C VAL A 201 18.02 -16.32 6.95
N SER A 202 19.08 -17.04 7.30
CA SER A 202 20.43 -16.49 7.45
C SER A 202 20.90 -15.85 6.15
N THR A 203 20.69 -16.53 5.01
CA THR A 203 21.00 -16.00 3.68
C THR A 203 20.24 -14.67 3.42
N TYR A 204 18.97 -14.58 3.77
CA TYR A 204 18.21 -13.34 3.66
C TYR A 204 18.82 -12.24 4.54
N ASN A 205 19.10 -12.52 5.81
CA ASN A 205 19.60 -11.55 6.77
C ASN A 205 21.04 -11.08 6.49
N LYS A 206 21.87 -11.90 5.86
CA LYS A 206 23.25 -11.57 5.46
C LYS A 206 23.33 -10.88 4.08
N ARG A 207 22.25 -10.93 3.28
CA ARG A 207 22.24 -10.31 1.96
C ARG A 207 22.24 -8.78 2.05
N TYR A 208 23.01 -8.12 1.20
CA TYR A 208 23.00 -6.66 1.05
C TYR A 208 21.60 -6.15 0.73
N HIS A 209 21.10 -5.22 1.55
CA HIS A 209 19.81 -4.60 1.39
C HIS A 209 19.96 -3.16 0.85
N ARG A 210 19.48 -2.91 -0.37
CA ARG A 210 19.67 -1.63 -1.10
C ARG A 210 19.27 -0.39 -0.29
N THR A 211 18.17 -0.44 0.47
CA THR A 211 17.69 0.70 1.27
C THR A 211 18.58 0.94 2.50
N LEU A 212 19.07 -0.11 3.14
CA LEU A 212 19.94 -0.02 4.30
C LEU A 212 21.38 0.33 3.93
N LYS A 213 21.81 0.04 2.70
CA LYS A 213 23.20 0.07 2.23
C LYS A 213 24.14 -0.86 3.03
N MET A 214 23.57 -1.87 3.66
CA MET A 214 24.25 -2.94 4.38
C MET A 214 23.31 -4.14 4.51
N SER A 215 23.77 -5.25 5.08
CA SER A 215 22.88 -6.39 5.35
C SER A 215 22.05 -6.14 6.63
N PRO A 216 20.85 -6.73 6.75
CA PRO A 216 20.05 -6.66 7.98
C PRO A 216 20.80 -7.10 9.23
N SER A 217 21.65 -8.12 9.14
CA SER A 217 22.45 -8.65 10.24
C SER A 217 23.55 -7.70 10.74
N GLN A 218 23.97 -6.74 9.90
CA GLN A 218 24.97 -5.73 10.28
C GLN A 218 24.37 -4.55 11.02
N VAL A 219 23.04 -4.41 11.05
CA VAL A 219 22.38 -3.31 11.74
C VAL A 219 22.42 -3.57 13.26
N ASN A 220 23.03 -2.64 13.98
CA ASN A 220 23.22 -2.73 15.42
C ASN A 220 23.11 -1.33 16.07
N LYS A 221 23.16 -1.27 17.40
CA LYS A 221 23.03 -0.02 18.16
C LYS A 221 24.10 1.01 17.79
N LYS A 222 25.32 0.59 17.45
CA LYS A 222 26.44 1.51 17.12
C LYS A 222 26.15 2.29 15.82
N ASN A 223 25.52 1.63 14.82
CA ASN A 223 25.23 2.26 13.54
C ASN A 223 23.77 2.76 13.41
N GLU A 224 22.90 2.51 14.39
CA GLU A 224 21.47 2.86 14.38
C GLU A 224 21.21 4.34 14.05
N LYS A 225 21.86 5.26 14.76
CA LYS A 225 21.68 6.71 14.59
C LYS A 225 22.06 7.19 13.19
N LYS A 226 23.18 6.69 12.65
CA LYS A 226 23.65 7.01 11.28
C LYS A 226 22.65 6.47 10.25
N LEU A 227 22.23 5.21 10.42
CA LEU A 227 21.26 4.57 9.54
C LEU A 227 19.89 5.27 9.59
N TRP A 228 19.44 5.70 10.76
CA TRP A 228 18.18 6.43 10.93
C TRP A 228 18.19 7.75 10.10
N ARG A 229 19.28 8.52 10.19
CA ARG A 229 19.45 9.75 9.40
C ARG A 229 19.45 9.46 7.89
N GLN A 230 20.11 8.38 7.46
CA GLN A 230 20.14 7.95 6.06
C GLN A 230 18.74 7.55 5.56
N LEU A 231 17.96 6.81 6.35
CA LEU A 231 16.65 6.32 5.96
C LEU A 231 15.59 7.44 5.91
N TYR A 232 15.62 8.34 6.86
CA TYR A 232 14.50 9.26 7.11
C TYR A 232 14.87 10.74 7.02
N GLY A 233 16.14 11.11 7.07
CA GLY A 233 16.59 12.52 7.14
C GLY A 233 16.09 13.38 5.98
N GLU A 234 16.27 12.94 4.74
CA GLU A 234 15.77 13.66 3.56
C GLU A 234 14.24 13.72 3.50
N TYR A 235 13.59 12.63 3.90
CA TYR A 235 12.14 12.56 3.90
C TYR A 235 11.53 13.58 4.86
N LEU A 236 12.10 13.69 6.06
CA LEU A 236 11.65 14.64 7.08
C LEU A 236 11.92 16.10 6.68
N LYS A 237 13.10 16.40 6.09
CA LYS A 237 13.38 17.73 5.54
C LYS A 237 12.38 18.19 4.48
N LYS A 238 11.85 17.26 3.69
CA LYS A 238 10.82 17.55 2.66
C LYS A 238 9.42 17.78 3.25
N GLN A 239 9.14 17.35 4.48
CA GLN A 239 7.85 17.60 5.15
C GLN A 239 7.61 19.08 5.50
N THR A 240 8.66 19.87 5.66
CA THR A 240 8.57 21.30 6.03
C THR A 240 8.18 22.21 4.86
N LYS A 241 8.13 21.70 3.62
CA LYS A 241 7.76 22.47 2.43
C LYS A 241 6.23 22.40 2.22
N GLY A 242 5.56 23.48 2.57
CA GLY A 242 4.21 23.95 2.29
C GLY A 242 3.09 22.99 1.89
N LYS A 243 1.87 23.30 2.30
CA LYS A 243 0.64 22.60 1.90
C LYS A 243 0.44 22.66 0.39
N SER A 244 0.12 21.53 -0.23
CA SER A 244 -0.26 21.45 -1.63
C SER A 244 -1.74 21.84 -1.77
N LYS A 245 -2.06 23.00 -2.33
CA LYS A 245 -3.45 23.44 -2.62
C LYS A 245 -4.09 22.67 -3.80
N LYS A 246 -4.05 21.35 -3.78
CA LYS A 246 -4.60 20.53 -4.87
C LYS A 246 -6.10 20.30 -4.75
N PHE A 247 -6.58 20.13 -3.53
CA PHE A 247 -8.00 20.11 -3.20
C PHE A 247 -8.24 21.07 -2.05
N VAL A 248 -9.43 21.65 -2.01
CA VAL A 248 -9.91 22.49 -0.90
C VAL A 248 -11.12 21.83 -0.26
N PRO A 249 -11.39 22.08 1.04
CA PRO A 249 -12.63 21.62 1.66
C PRO A 249 -13.85 22.05 0.83
N GLY A 250 -14.81 21.13 0.68
CA GLY A 250 -15.97 21.32 -0.19
C GLY A 250 -15.80 20.87 -1.64
N ASP A 251 -14.59 20.56 -2.10
CA ASP A 251 -14.40 20.01 -3.44
C ASP A 251 -15.08 18.64 -3.58
N LEU A 252 -15.82 18.45 -4.67
CA LEU A 252 -16.40 17.17 -5.04
C LEU A 252 -15.37 16.29 -5.73
N VAL A 253 -15.28 15.03 -5.30
CA VAL A 253 -14.31 14.07 -5.83
C VAL A 253 -14.93 12.69 -6.03
N VAL A 254 -14.32 11.90 -6.90
CA VAL A 254 -14.55 10.45 -7.04
C VAL A 254 -13.27 9.70 -6.67
N ILE A 255 -13.43 8.43 -6.23
CA ILE A 255 -12.32 7.58 -5.78
C ILE A 255 -11.88 6.64 -6.90
N SER A 256 -10.57 6.42 -7.04
CA SER A 256 -10.03 5.45 -8.00
C SER A 256 -10.39 4.01 -7.60
N LYS A 257 -10.80 3.20 -8.57
CA LYS A 257 -11.01 1.76 -8.36
C LYS A 257 -9.68 1.07 -8.09
N LYS A 258 -9.70 0.08 -7.19
CA LYS A 258 -8.54 -0.79 -6.99
C LYS A 258 -8.34 -1.64 -8.25
N ARG A 259 -7.15 -1.56 -8.83
CA ARG A 259 -6.81 -2.38 -9.99
C ARG A 259 -6.74 -3.85 -9.58
N LYS A 260 -7.56 -4.69 -10.20
CA LYS A 260 -7.47 -6.15 -10.10
C LYS A 260 -6.38 -6.65 -11.07
N PRO A 261 -5.72 -7.79 -10.76
CA PRO A 261 -4.90 -8.48 -11.76
C PRO A 261 -5.73 -8.68 -13.05
N PHE A 262 -5.10 -8.46 -14.20
CA PHE A 262 -5.74 -8.57 -15.52
C PHE A 262 -6.85 -7.56 -15.83
N SER A 263 -7.04 -6.50 -15.01
CA SER A 263 -7.95 -5.41 -15.34
C SER A 263 -7.51 -4.69 -16.61
N LYS A 264 -8.42 -4.57 -17.57
CA LYS A 264 -8.15 -3.88 -18.83
C LYS A 264 -8.31 -2.36 -18.68
N SER A 265 -7.45 -1.60 -19.34
CA SER A 265 -7.36 -0.14 -19.17
C SER A 265 -8.57 0.63 -19.72
N TYR A 266 -9.33 0.03 -20.62
CA TYR A 266 -10.53 0.65 -21.19
C TYR A 266 -11.77 0.56 -20.28
N LEU A 267 -11.71 -0.24 -19.20
CA LEU A 267 -12.80 -0.30 -18.22
C LEU A 267 -12.80 0.94 -17.31
N PRO A 268 -13.95 1.31 -16.71
CA PRO A 268 -14.05 2.41 -15.77
C PRO A 268 -13.01 2.31 -14.65
N GLN A 269 -12.19 3.35 -14.49
CA GLN A 269 -11.08 3.42 -13.52
C GLN A 269 -11.50 4.06 -12.19
N TRP A 270 -12.63 4.74 -12.14
CA TRP A 270 -13.14 5.50 -11.00
C TRP A 270 -14.49 4.96 -10.56
N ILE A 271 -14.78 5.08 -9.26
CA ILE A 271 -16.10 4.79 -8.69
C ILE A 271 -17.01 5.96 -9.07
N ASP A 272 -18.29 5.67 -9.33
CA ASP A 272 -19.26 6.69 -9.74
C ASP A 272 -19.78 7.53 -8.55
N ASP A 273 -19.69 6.96 -7.34
CA ASP A 273 -20.12 7.62 -6.12
C ASP A 273 -19.29 8.89 -5.86
N ARG A 274 -19.96 9.92 -5.41
CA ARG A 274 -19.37 11.25 -5.18
C ARG A 274 -19.11 11.45 -3.69
N TYR A 275 -17.98 12.07 -3.42
CA TYR A 275 -17.52 12.39 -2.07
C TYR A 275 -17.12 13.84 -2.00
N MET A 276 -17.15 14.42 -0.81
CA MET A 276 -16.71 15.78 -0.55
C MET A 276 -15.40 15.78 0.25
N ILE A 277 -14.46 16.64 -0.13
CA ILE A 277 -13.22 16.86 0.64
C ILE A 277 -13.59 17.54 1.95
N VAL A 278 -13.22 16.93 3.08
CA VAL A 278 -13.38 17.50 4.42
C VAL A 278 -12.16 18.35 4.76
N ASP A 279 -10.97 17.77 4.71
CA ASP A 279 -9.73 18.49 5.00
C ASP A 279 -8.48 17.78 4.42
N GLU A 280 -7.37 18.51 4.43
CA GLU A 280 -6.03 18.02 4.12
C GLU A 280 -5.25 17.77 5.40
N LEU A 281 -4.73 16.55 5.56
CA LEU A 281 -3.81 16.20 6.62
C LEU A 281 -2.38 16.55 6.22
N ASN A 282 -1.68 17.30 7.07
CA ASN A 282 -0.31 17.75 6.84
C ASN A 282 0.69 16.57 6.97
N THR A 283 0.74 15.74 5.93
CA THR A 283 1.66 14.59 5.81
C THR A 283 2.46 14.70 4.52
N ASN A 284 3.52 13.93 4.36
CA ASN A 284 4.29 13.88 3.12
C ASN A 284 4.30 12.46 2.52
N PRO A 285 3.73 12.25 1.34
CA PRO A 285 2.85 13.20 0.63
C PRO A 285 1.56 13.47 1.42
N PRO A 286 0.87 14.59 1.14
CA PRO A 286 -0.38 14.95 1.81
C PRO A 286 -1.46 13.92 1.51
N VAL A 287 -2.41 13.77 2.42
CA VAL A 287 -3.61 12.95 2.25
C VAL A 287 -4.84 13.72 2.70
N TRP A 288 -5.99 13.33 2.17
CA TRP A 288 -7.26 13.99 2.44
C TRP A 288 -8.24 13.05 3.15
N ARG A 289 -9.06 13.64 4.02
CA ARG A 289 -10.30 13.01 4.51
C ARG A 289 -11.42 13.42 3.57
N ILE A 290 -12.30 12.47 3.29
CA ILE A 290 -13.49 12.70 2.45
C ILE A 290 -14.73 12.20 3.17
N MET A 291 -15.85 12.79 2.83
CA MET A 291 -17.18 12.48 3.35
C MET A 291 -18.05 11.99 2.20
N ASP A 292 -18.81 10.96 2.44
CA ASP A 292 -19.85 10.51 1.52
C ASP A 292 -20.99 11.55 1.52
N ILE A 293 -21.45 11.95 0.33
CA ILE A 293 -22.45 13.01 0.21
C ILE A 293 -23.84 12.52 0.59
N GLU A 294 -24.13 11.25 0.31
CA GLU A 294 -25.45 10.67 0.57
C GLU A 294 -25.63 10.33 2.05
N THR A 295 -24.62 9.68 2.65
CA THR A 295 -24.71 9.27 4.07
C THR A 295 -24.17 10.31 5.04
N GLN A 296 -23.48 11.34 4.58
CA GLN A 296 -22.77 12.34 5.37
C GLN A 296 -21.73 11.76 6.35
N GLU A 297 -21.30 10.52 6.13
CA GLU A 297 -20.28 9.88 6.94
C GLU A 297 -18.87 10.16 6.42
N ILE A 298 -17.97 10.51 7.35
CA ILE A 298 -16.55 10.65 7.02
C ILE A 298 -15.95 9.26 6.87
N LEU A 299 -15.37 8.96 5.70
CA LEU A 299 -14.75 7.68 5.45
C LEU A 299 -13.51 7.50 6.33
N LYS A 300 -13.37 6.32 6.94
CA LYS A 300 -12.21 5.95 7.78
C LYS A 300 -10.88 5.98 7.03
N PRO A 301 -10.77 5.48 5.76
CA PRO A 301 -9.55 5.57 4.96
C PRO A 301 -9.19 7.03 4.65
N ARG A 302 -7.87 7.25 4.47
CA ARG A 302 -7.31 8.51 3.99
C ARG A 302 -6.80 8.32 2.58
N PHE A 303 -6.98 9.32 1.75
CA PHE A 303 -6.74 9.22 0.31
C PHE A 303 -5.59 10.11 -0.13
N TYR A 304 -4.74 9.58 -1.01
CA TYR A 304 -3.72 10.37 -1.68
C TYR A 304 -4.30 11.14 -2.88
N PHE A 305 -3.62 12.18 -3.29
CA PHE A 305 -4.01 12.98 -4.47
C PHE A 305 -4.34 12.13 -5.71
N HIS A 306 -3.55 11.09 -5.97
CA HIS A 306 -3.73 10.24 -7.15
C HIS A 306 -4.86 9.19 -7.01
N GLU A 307 -5.44 9.08 -5.83
CA GLU A 307 -6.59 8.22 -5.55
C GLU A 307 -7.91 9.00 -5.64
N LEU A 308 -7.83 10.32 -5.78
CA LEU A 308 -8.96 11.23 -5.89
C LEU A 308 -8.93 11.98 -7.22
N GLN A 309 -10.11 12.22 -7.79
CA GLN A 309 -10.28 13.07 -8.96
C GLN A 309 -11.40 14.08 -8.70
N LYS A 310 -11.08 15.37 -8.88
CA LYS A 310 -12.07 16.45 -8.78
C LYS A 310 -13.11 16.31 -9.89
N VAL A 311 -14.37 16.47 -9.54
CA VAL A 311 -15.52 16.50 -10.44
C VAL A 311 -16.29 17.79 -10.23
N PHE A 312 -17.07 18.19 -11.22
CA PHE A 312 -17.94 19.35 -11.16
C PHE A 312 -19.39 18.90 -11.32
N LEU A 313 -20.32 19.65 -10.71
CA LEU A 313 -21.76 19.47 -10.90
C LEU A 313 -22.21 19.93 -12.27
#